data_06d23e6f79b01795f314d7c4f1870127
#
_entry.id   06d23e6f79b01795f314d7c4f1870127
#
_cell.length_a   1.000
_cell.length_b   1.000
_cell.length_c   1.000
_cell.angle_alpha   90.00
_cell.angle_beta   90.00
_cell.angle_gamma   90.00
#
_symmetry.space_group_name_H-M   'P 1'
#
loop_
_entity.id
_entity.type
_entity.pdbx_description
1 polymer ?
#
loop_
_entity_poly.entity_id
_entity_poly.type
_entity_poly.pdbx_seq_one_letter_code
_entity_poly.pdbx_strand_id
1 'polypeptide(L)'
;MFLLCAFIYVTLSTSQRRDSELSSNLTNANAKISALSTELATTNTNLKTATADSGWKYMTNANNLSEKLKFRKIGHVVFVAGSIRFSDNGKFANDQALGSVPSGMTPNGYGEFECLIPIAMHNGGPAGTQARIYIKNGVVYITGTDRASFVMIAATAYFS
;
A
#
# COMPACT_ATOMS: atom_id res chain seq x y z
N MET A 1 -33.62 -22.38 -68.74
CA MET A 1 -34.06 -22.59 -67.32
C MET A 1 -32.92 -23.08 -66.44
N PHE A 2 -32.05 -24.01 -66.83
CA PHE A 2 -30.92 -24.51 -66.02
C PHE A 2 -29.88 -23.44 -65.56
N LEU A 3 -29.51 -22.51 -66.43
CA LEU A 3 -28.52 -21.49 -66.18
C LEU A 3 -28.99 -20.51 -65.08
N LEU A 4 -30.27 -20.16 -65.04
CA LEU A 4 -30.86 -19.27 -64.03
C LEU A 4 -30.87 -19.94 -62.64
N CYS A 5 -31.23 -21.23 -62.58
CA CYS A 5 -31.20 -21.99 -61.33
C CYS A 5 -29.78 -22.14 -60.78
N ALA A 6 -28.77 -22.36 -61.60
CA ALA A 6 -27.39 -22.45 -61.20
C ALA A 6 -26.85 -21.11 -60.67
N PHE A 7 -27.21 -19.99 -61.27
CA PHE A 7 -26.83 -18.66 -60.85
C PHE A 7 -27.46 -18.29 -59.47
N ILE A 8 -28.76 -18.59 -59.29
CA ILE A 8 -29.45 -18.39 -58.02
C ILE A 8 -28.81 -19.24 -56.92
N TYR A 9 -28.47 -20.51 -57.21
CA TYR A 9 -27.83 -21.39 -56.24
C TYR A 9 -26.45 -20.86 -55.78
N VAL A 10 -25.62 -20.43 -56.74
CA VAL A 10 -24.29 -19.86 -56.44
C VAL A 10 -24.39 -18.58 -55.63
N THR A 11 -25.31 -17.67 -55.97
CA THR A 11 -25.51 -16.42 -55.21
C THR A 11 -26.02 -16.69 -53.79
N LEU A 12 -26.95 -17.64 -53.61
CA LEU A 12 -27.49 -18.01 -52.31
C LEU A 12 -26.41 -18.66 -51.42
N SER A 13 -25.61 -19.58 -51.98
CA SER A 13 -24.52 -20.24 -51.25
C SER A 13 -23.40 -19.26 -50.84
N THR A 14 -23.08 -18.28 -51.68
CA THR A 14 -22.11 -17.21 -51.33
C THR A 14 -22.63 -16.25 -50.24
N SER A 15 -23.93 -15.93 -50.28
CA SER A 15 -24.56 -15.13 -49.21
C SER A 15 -24.53 -15.86 -47.87
N GLN A 16 -24.95 -17.11 -47.82
CA GLN A 16 -24.93 -17.93 -46.61
C GLN A 16 -23.51 -18.08 -46.03
N ARG A 17 -22.49 -18.19 -46.86
CA ARG A 17 -21.10 -18.24 -46.45
C ARG A 17 -20.67 -16.92 -45.78
N ARG A 18 -21.02 -15.78 -46.39
CA ARG A 18 -20.72 -14.46 -45.84
C ARG A 18 -21.43 -14.23 -44.50
N ASP A 19 -22.70 -14.63 -44.41
CA ASP A 19 -23.47 -14.49 -43.17
C ASP A 19 -22.88 -15.36 -42.05
N SER A 20 -22.40 -16.57 -42.35
CA SER A 20 -21.70 -17.41 -41.37
C SER A 20 -20.35 -16.82 -40.92
N GLU A 21 -19.56 -16.27 -41.85
CA GLU A 21 -18.30 -15.61 -41.55
C GLU A 21 -18.53 -14.36 -40.72
N LEU A 22 -19.55 -13.55 -41.04
CA LEU A 22 -19.91 -12.35 -40.30
C LEU A 22 -20.36 -12.70 -38.88
N SER A 23 -21.18 -13.72 -38.73
CA SER A 23 -21.64 -14.21 -37.41
C SER A 23 -20.47 -14.69 -36.55
N SER A 24 -19.52 -15.43 -37.14
CA SER A 24 -18.31 -15.88 -36.47
C SER A 24 -17.44 -14.69 -36.01
N ASN A 25 -17.24 -13.73 -36.91
CA ASN A 25 -16.45 -12.54 -36.62
C ASN A 25 -17.11 -11.70 -35.52
N LEU A 26 -18.43 -11.55 -35.53
CA LEU A 26 -19.18 -10.87 -34.48
C LEU A 26 -19.04 -11.57 -33.13
N THR A 27 -19.14 -12.90 -33.11
CA THR A 27 -18.95 -13.69 -31.87
C THR A 27 -17.54 -13.52 -31.32
N ASN A 28 -16.52 -13.59 -32.19
CA ASN A 28 -15.13 -13.34 -31.78
C ASN A 28 -14.89 -11.92 -31.29
N ALA A 29 -15.48 -10.92 -31.93
CA ALA A 29 -15.39 -9.52 -31.49
C ALA A 29 -16.04 -9.32 -30.11
N ASN A 30 -17.21 -9.88 -29.89
CA ASN A 30 -17.90 -9.82 -28.61
C ASN A 30 -17.10 -10.52 -27.48
N ALA A 31 -16.48 -11.66 -27.76
CA ALA A 31 -15.61 -12.35 -26.81
C ALA A 31 -14.39 -11.48 -26.44
N LYS A 32 -13.75 -10.82 -27.42
CA LYS A 32 -12.65 -9.89 -27.19
C LYS A 32 -13.07 -8.68 -26.37
N ILE A 33 -14.24 -8.09 -26.66
CA ILE A 33 -14.79 -6.97 -25.90
C ILE A 33 -15.02 -7.37 -24.45
N SER A 34 -15.58 -8.55 -24.19
CA SER A 34 -15.78 -9.05 -22.83
C SER A 34 -14.46 -9.26 -22.07
N ALA A 35 -13.46 -9.84 -22.73
CA ALA A 35 -12.13 -10.04 -22.16
C ALA A 35 -11.46 -8.70 -21.79
N LEU A 36 -11.45 -7.73 -22.71
CA LEU A 36 -10.90 -6.40 -22.50
C LEU A 36 -11.63 -5.64 -21.37
N SER A 37 -12.96 -5.78 -21.29
CA SER A 37 -13.74 -5.17 -20.21
C SER A 37 -13.35 -5.72 -18.84
N THR A 38 -13.11 -7.03 -18.74
CA THR A 38 -12.65 -7.69 -17.51
C THR A 38 -11.24 -7.24 -17.13
N GLU A 39 -10.34 -7.17 -18.11
CA GLU A 39 -8.97 -6.69 -17.90
C GLU A 39 -8.93 -5.23 -17.43
N LEU A 40 -9.73 -4.38 -18.04
CA LEU A 40 -9.87 -2.98 -17.66
C LEU A 40 -10.40 -2.83 -16.22
N ALA A 41 -11.42 -3.61 -15.84
CA ALA A 41 -11.96 -3.61 -14.48
C ALA A 41 -10.89 -4.04 -13.44
N THR A 42 -10.12 -5.07 -13.77
CA THR A 42 -9.01 -5.56 -12.92
C THR A 42 -7.93 -4.49 -12.78
N THR A 43 -7.51 -3.89 -13.89
CA THR A 43 -6.50 -2.82 -13.91
C THR A 43 -6.93 -1.62 -13.10
N ASN A 44 -8.19 -1.18 -13.23
CA ASN A 44 -8.74 -0.09 -12.44
C ASN A 44 -8.74 -0.41 -10.93
N THR A 45 -9.07 -1.64 -10.56
CA THR A 45 -9.04 -2.08 -9.16
C THR A 45 -7.61 -2.07 -8.61
N ASN A 46 -6.65 -2.58 -9.37
CA ASN A 46 -5.24 -2.57 -9.00
C ASN A 46 -4.70 -1.14 -8.84
N LEU A 47 -5.04 -0.25 -9.78
CA LEU A 47 -4.66 1.16 -9.72
C LEU A 47 -5.23 1.83 -8.47
N LYS A 48 -6.51 1.62 -8.19
CA LYS A 48 -7.18 2.16 -7.01
C LYS A 48 -6.54 1.69 -5.71
N THR A 49 -6.13 0.43 -5.64
CA THR A 49 -5.40 -0.14 -4.49
C THR A 49 -3.99 0.46 -4.38
N ALA A 50 -3.26 0.56 -5.49
CA ALA A 50 -1.90 1.09 -5.53
C ALA A 50 -1.82 2.60 -5.19
N THR A 51 -2.90 3.35 -5.41
CA THR A 51 -2.97 4.79 -5.14
C THR A 51 -3.79 5.14 -3.89
N ALA A 52 -4.34 4.14 -3.19
CA ALA A 52 -5.13 4.38 -1.99
C ALA A 52 -4.31 5.12 -0.93
N ASP A 53 -4.81 6.24 -0.47
CA ASP A 53 -4.19 7.10 0.54
C ASP A 53 -4.98 7.04 1.85
N SER A 54 -4.34 6.64 2.93
CA SER A 54 -4.97 6.54 4.26
C SER A 54 -5.14 7.89 4.96
N GLY A 55 -4.53 8.95 4.45
CA GLY A 55 -4.26 10.15 5.21
C GLY A 55 -3.29 9.89 6.37
N TRP A 56 -2.94 10.96 7.10
CA TRP A 56 -2.12 10.84 8.30
C TRP A 56 -2.92 10.31 9.49
N LYS A 57 -2.41 9.26 10.14
CA LYS A 57 -2.96 8.68 11.37
C LYS A 57 -1.89 8.67 12.46
N TYR A 58 -2.29 9.00 13.68
CA TYR A 58 -1.37 8.91 14.81
C TYR A 58 -1.19 7.46 15.28
N MET A 59 -0.05 7.19 15.88
CA MET A 59 0.23 5.98 16.64
C MET A 59 -0.89 5.72 17.64
N THR A 60 -1.32 4.49 17.79
CA THR A 60 -2.37 4.05 18.72
C THR A 60 -1.77 3.50 20.02
N ASN A 61 -2.59 3.31 21.04
CA ASN A 61 -2.17 2.79 22.36
C ASN A 61 -1.00 3.55 22.99
N ALA A 62 -0.91 4.84 22.74
CA ALA A 62 0.19 5.72 23.15
C ALA A 62 -0.30 6.77 24.16
N ASN A 63 -0.93 6.31 25.25
CA ASN A 63 -1.68 7.19 26.17
C ASN A 63 -0.79 8.12 27.00
N ASN A 64 0.47 7.72 27.26
CA ASN A 64 1.43 8.50 28.05
C ASN A 64 2.25 9.49 27.21
N LEU A 65 1.91 9.67 25.93
CA LEU A 65 2.63 10.55 25.03
C LEU A 65 1.80 11.79 24.70
N SER A 66 2.39 12.96 24.87
CA SER A 66 1.84 14.26 24.44
C SER A 66 2.11 14.51 22.95
N GLU A 67 3.23 14.02 22.43
CA GLU A 67 3.56 14.02 21.02
C GLU A 67 3.72 12.57 20.54
N LYS A 68 3.13 12.26 19.37
CA LYS A 68 3.05 10.90 18.82
C LYS A 68 3.47 10.88 17.37
N LEU A 69 4.15 9.84 16.95
CA LEU A 69 4.40 9.59 15.53
C LEU A 69 3.10 9.51 14.76
N LYS A 70 3.16 9.99 13.52
CA LYS A 70 2.09 9.87 12.54
C LYS A 70 2.55 9.07 11.34
N PHE A 71 1.64 8.31 10.80
CA PHE A 71 1.82 7.36 9.71
C PHE A 71 0.84 7.68 8.59
N ARG A 72 1.27 7.55 7.33
CA ARG A 72 0.43 7.71 6.15
C ARG A 72 0.78 6.63 5.15
N LYS A 73 -0.20 5.82 4.77
CA LYS A 73 -0.03 4.77 3.77
C LYS A 73 -0.56 5.25 2.43
N ILE A 74 0.27 5.12 1.39
CA ILE A 74 -0.11 5.31 -0.01
C ILE A 74 0.26 4.04 -0.76
N GLY A 75 -0.75 3.30 -1.21
CA GLY A 75 -0.56 1.97 -1.75
C GLY A 75 0.08 1.03 -0.74
N HIS A 76 1.31 0.59 -1.00
CA HIS A 76 2.10 -0.28 -0.13
C HIS A 76 3.22 0.44 0.63
N VAL A 77 3.33 1.76 0.49
CA VAL A 77 4.37 2.55 1.15
C VAL A 77 3.77 3.28 2.35
N VAL A 78 4.40 3.14 3.49
CA VAL A 78 4.04 3.84 4.73
C VAL A 78 5.10 4.89 5.03
N PHE A 79 4.68 6.14 5.05
CA PHE A 79 5.48 7.28 5.48
C PHE A 79 5.31 7.48 6.98
N VAL A 80 6.41 7.76 7.67
CA VAL A 80 6.44 8.04 9.11
C VAL A 80 7.07 9.40 9.34
N ALA A 81 6.46 10.20 10.20
CA ALA A 81 6.95 11.52 10.55
C ALA A 81 6.52 11.92 11.97
N GLY A 82 7.19 12.92 12.51
CA GLY A 82 6.81 13.57 13.77
C GLY A 82 7.83 13.38 14.89
N SER A 83 7.35 13.52 16.09
CA SER A 83 8.11 13.48 17.33
C SER A 83 7.40 12.62 18.37
N ILE A 84 8.13 12.25 19.40
CA ILE A 84 7.64 11.54 20.56
C ILE A 84 8.06 12.31 21.81
N ARG A 85 7.08 12.56 22.71
CA ARG A 85 7.32 13.20 23.99
C ARG A 85 6.40 12.58 25.04
N PHE A 86 6.91 12.31 26.23
CA PHE A 86 6.07 11.96 27.36
C PHE A 86 5.23 13.14 27.86
N SER A 87 4.01 12.86 28.32
CA SER A 87 3.09 13.87 28.86
C SER A 87 3.57 14.48 30.16
N ASP A 88 4.32 13.73 30.95
CA ASP A 88 4.85 14.10 32.26
C ASP A 88 6.33 14.54 32.25
N ASN A 89 6.90 14.78 31.06
CA ASN A 89 8.33 14.98 30.85
C ASN A 89 9.22 13.83 31.38
N GLY A 90 8.63 12.65 31.53
CA GLY A 90 9.35 11.42 31.86
C GLY A 90 10.44 11.12 30.85
N LYS A 91 11.36 10.23 31.25
CA LYS A 91 12.46 9.80 30.37
C LYS A 91 12.13 8.45 29.77
N PHE A 92 12.57 8.26 28.52
CA PHE A 92 12.44 6.96 27.87
C PHE A 92 13.37 5.92 28.53
N ALA A 93 12.86 4.72 28.73
CA ALA A 93 13.65 3.56 29.10
C ALA A 93 14.13 2.83 27.84
N ASN A 94 15.18 2.01 27.99
CA ASN A 94 15.62 1.15 26.90
C ASN A 94 14.56 0.10 26.57
N ASP A 95 14.39 -0.16 25.28
CA ASP A 95 13.44 -1.13 24.73
C ASP A 95 11.99 -0.89 25.21
N GLN A 96 11.66 0.36 25.42
CA GLN A 96 10.35 0.75 25.88
C GLN A 96 9.35 0.73 24.72
N ALA A 97 8.23 0.01 24.90
CA ALA A 97 7.08 0.08 24.02
C ALA A 97 6.39 1.43 24.16
N LEU A 98 6.19 2.12 23.04
CA LEU A 98 5.62 3.46 22.98
C LEU A 98 4.15 3.47 22.55
N GLY A 99 3.76 2.47 21.78
CA GLY A 99 2.42 2.34 21.20
C GLY A 99 2.44 1.43 19.97
N SER A 100 1.35 1.44 19.24
CA SER A 100 1.17 0.56 18.08
C SER A 100 1.08 1.36 16.78
N VAL A 101 1.58 0.78 15.71
CA VAL A 101 1.37 1.26 14.34
C VAL A 101 -0.12 1.19 14.02
N PRO A 102 -0.71 2.15 13.32
CA PRO A 102 -2.11 2.08 12.89
C PRO A 102 -2.39 0.83 12.05
N SER A 103 -3.59 0.29 12.17
CA SER A 103 -4.01 -0.92 11.46
C SER A 103 -3.75 -0.83 9.95
N GLY A 104 -3.24 -1.90 9.36
CA GLY A 104 -2.90 -2.00 7.95
C GLY A 104 -1.60 -1.28 7.53
N MET A 105 -0.81 -0.81 8.49
CA MET A 105 0.47 -0.11 8.25
C MET A 105 1.68 -0.80 8.87
N THR A 106 1.53 -2.03 9.36
CA THR A 106 2.65 -2.82 9.90
C THR A 106 3.63 -3.15 8.79
N PRO A 107 4.96 -3.03 9.03
CA PRO A 107 5.97 -3.39 8.04
C PRO A 107 5.85 -4.86 7.60
N ASN A 108 5.90 -5.08 6.29
CA ASN A 108 5.91 -6.42 5.70
C ASN A 108 7.33 -6.95 5.54
N GLY A 109 7.49 -8.26 5.68
CA GLY A 109 8.74 -8.96 5.37
C GLY A 109 9.84 -8.86 6.44
N TYR A 110 9.58 -8.17 7.53
CA TYR A 110 10.57 -8.04 8.60
C TYR A 110 10.50 -9.19 9.62
N GLY A 111 9.40 -9.95 9.69
CA GLY A 111 9.24 -11.09 10.58
C GLY A 111 9.66 -10.77 12.02
N GLU A 112 10.71 -11.45 12.48
CA GLU A 112 11.37 -11.17 13.77
C GLU A 112 12.34 -9.98 13.71
N PHE A 113 12.64 -9.46 12.49
CA PHE A 113 13.52 -8.33 12.30
C PHE A 113 12.81 -7.00 12.60
N GLU A 114 13.59 -6.06 13.08
CA GLU A 114 13.13 -4.73 13.47
C GLU A 114 13.16 -3.78 12.26
N CYS A 115 12.04 -3.11 11.97
CA CYS A 115 12.04 -2.00 11.03
C CYS A 115 12.57 -0.75 11.73
N LEU A 116 13.78 -0.31 11.40
CA LEU A 116 14.41 0.85 12.01
C LEU A 116 13.85 2.16 11.46
N ILE A 117 13.55 3.10 12.37
CA ILE A 117 13.16 4.47 12.07
C ILE A 117 14.31 5.41 12.48
N PRO A 118 14.93 6.14 11.56
CA PRO A 118 16.03 7.04 11.88
C PRO A 118 15.59 8.19 12.79
N ILE A 119 16.37 8.47 13.82
CA ILE A 119 16.19 9.63 14.69
C ILE A 119 16.99 10.80 14.13
N ALA A 120 16.33 11.96 13.99
CA ALA A 120 16.96 13.20 13.58
C ALA A 120 17.55 13.97 14.78
N MET A 121 16.84 13.97 15.92
CA MET A 121 17.22 14.73 17.10
C MET A 121 16.59 14.14 18.36
N HIS A 122 17.29 14.24 19.47
CA HIS A 122 16.76 13.99 20.82
C HIS A 122 17.36 14.97 21.85
N ASN A 123 16.72 15.13 22.99
CA ASN A 123 17.10 16.11 24.02
C ASN A 123 17.84 15.52 25.23
N GLY A 124 18.30 14.30 25.14
CA GLY A 124 18.96 13.65 26.27
C GLY A 124 20.05 12.67 25.83
N GLY A 125 21.04 12.57 26.66
CA GLY A 125 22.16 11.65 26.49
C GLY A 125 23.48 12.33 26.21
N PRO A 126 24.60 11.72 26.58
CA PRO A 126 25.93 12.15 26.19
C PRO A 126 26.12 12.03 24.67
N ALA A 127 26.99 12.87 24.10
CA ALA A 127 27.39 12.73 22.71
C ALA A 127 27.85 11.27 22.44
N GLY A 128 27.25 10.63 21.45
CA GLY A 128 27.53 9.22 21.13
C GLY A 128 26.47 8.21 21.54
N THR A 129 25.43 8.60 22.27
CA THR A 129 24.29 7.73 22.57
C THR A 129 23.44 7.55 21.30
N GLN A 130 23.45 6.38 20.72
CA GLN A 130 22.64 6.07 19.53
C GLN A 130 21.22 5.71 19.96
N ALA A 131 20.34 6.69 19.99
CA ALA A 131 18.91 6.45 20.11
C ALA A 131 18.37 5.78 18.82
N ARG A 132 17.53 4.78 18.98
CA ARG A 132 16.85 4.09 17.88
C ARG A 132 15.37 3.95 18.18
N ILE A 133 14.56 4.20 17.16
CA ILE A 133 13.16 3.79 17.15
C ILE A 133 13.06 2.61 16.18
N TYR A 134 12.31 1.59 16.56
CA TYR A 134 12.06 0.45 15.72
C TYR A 134 10.63 -0.06 15.86
N ILE A 135 10.16 -0.74 14.82
CA ILE A 135 8.85 -1.39 14.82
C ILE A 135 9.08 -2.90 14.80
N LYS A 136 8.50 -3.58 15.77
CA LYS A 136 8.51 -5.04 15.89
C LYS A 136 7.11 -5.53 16.18
N ASN A 137 6.58 -6.44 15.33
CA ASN A 137 5.22 -6.99 15.47
C ASN A 137 4.13 -5.90 15.59
N GLY A 138 4.27 -4.80 14.84
CA GLY A 138 3.32 -3.69 14.86
C GLY A 138 3.40 -2.78 16.09
N VAL A 139 4.33 -3.02 17.00
CA VAL A 139 4.60 -2.16 18.16
C VAL A 139 5.82 -1.30 17.89
N VAL A 140 5.73 -0.02 18.24
CA VAL A 140 6.82 0.95 18.15
C VAL A 140 7.59 0.94 19.46
N TYR A 141 8.89 0.74 19.39
CA TYR A 141 9.81 0.75 20.52
C TYR A 141 10.84 1.85 20.38
N ILE A 142 11.43 2.24 21.51
CA ILE A 142 12.58 3.13 21.58
C ILE A 142 13.67 2.50 22.43
N THR A 143 14.94 2.68 22.03
CA THR A 143 16.10 2.22 22.81
C THR A 143 17.26 3.20 22.68
N GLY A 144 18.23 3.14 23.59
CA GLY A 144 19.41 4.00 23.60
C GLY A 144 19.15 5.47 24.04
N THR A 145 18.03 5.75 24.71
CA THR A 145 17.61 7.12 25.07
C THR A 145 17.23 7.26 26.54
N ASP A 146 17.84 6.50 27.41
CA ASP A 146 17.52 6.43 28.86
C ASP A 146 17.48 7.80 29.60
N ARG A 147 17.91 8.88 28.93
CA ARG A 147 17.88 10.26 29.45
C ARG A 147 17.03 11.21 28.63
N ALA A 148 16.53 10.78 27.48
CA ALA A 148 15.71 11.65 26.62
C ALA A 148 14.24 11.65 27.09
N SER A 149 13.59 12.80 27.02
CA SER A 149 12.14 12.96 27.18
C SER A 149 11.46 13.36 25.88
N PHE A 150 12.25 13.63 24.85
CA PHE A 150 11.82 14.04 23.53
C PHE A 150 12.71 13.46 22.45
N VAL A 151 12.10 12.97 21.39
CA VAL A 151 12.76 12.45 20.19
C VAL A 151 12.02 12.90 18.95
N MET A 152 12.74 13.44 17.97
CA MET A 152 12.22 13.73 16.63
C MET A 152 12.83 12.75 15.64
N ILE A 153 12.00 12.19 14.77
CA ILE A 153 12.47 11.29 13.72
C ILE A 153 12.81 12.06 12.43
N ALA A 154 13.75 11.55 11.66
CA ALA A 154 13.86 11.89 10.25
C ALA A 154 12.67 11.28 9.52
N ALA A 155 12.05 12.05 8.62
CA ALA A 155 10.96 11.51 7.80
C ALA A 155 11.48 10.30 7.02
N THR A 156 10.79 9.18 7.13
CA THR A 156 11.19 7.91 6.51
C THR A 156 9.97 7.18 5.97
N ALA A 157 10.23 6.11 5.22
CA ALA A 157 9.19 5.24 4.69
C ALA A 157 9.62 3.78 4.69
N TYR A 158 8.62 2.87 4.72
CA TYR A 158 8.82 1.44 4.62
C TYR A 158 7.65 0.80 3.83
N PHE A 159 7.80 -0.46 3.45
CA PHE A 159 6.73 -1.23 2.81
C PHE A 159 5.87 -1.98 3.84
N SER A 160 4.55 -2.02 3.58
CA SER A 160 3.56 -2.71 4.40
C SER A 160 2.61 -3.56 3.56
#